data_f3a250f7e347ed42007054d4c336ce0e
#
_entry.id   f3a250f7e347ed42007054d4c336ce0e
#
_cell.length_a   1.000
_cell.length_b   1.000
_cell.length_c   1.000
_cell.angle_alpha   90.00
_cell.angle_beta   90.00
_cell.angle_gamma   90.00
#
_symmetry.space_group_name_H-M   'P 1'
#
loop_
_entity.id
_entity.type
_entity.pdbx_description
1 polymer ?
#
loop_
_entity_poly.entity_id
_entity_poly.type
_entity_poly.pdbx_seq_one_letter_code
_entity_poly.pdbx_strand_id
1 'polypeptide(L)'
;MKLFNKDFILVLIGQIISLFGNSILRFALPLYMLNITKSASLFGIVSACSFIPMIFATPIGGLIADRINKRNIMVFLDFLTALITCISMLLIVKVNLVILILICLILLYSIQGIYQPTVQASIPFLVPSNDIIQANASINLVASLANLIGPVIGGILFGFFGIIPILYISGVCFFAAAIMEMFINIPSVKKYKDTKLLCLILTDMKDSFTFMIHHRPEILKMSFIISIFNLILSACAMIGLPIIITQNLGLSLETANRLYGYVEGAMGAGSLMGGILAGVLAKNINIRYSNLLIIICSLTFLPIAIALSSSLPVITTYVIITASSFFMMMLASFFSIQLMSCLQILTPNELLGKVISCAMCIVMCATPLGQAIYGIAFQHFSKIPQIIFLIAMIFTIIIGLGTTRIFRDVDKLTKTIQRGI
;
A
#
# COMPACT_ATOMS: atom_id res chain seq x y z
N MET A 1 -29.31 5.73 -16.49
CA MET A 1 -28.17 6.59 -16.11
C MET A 1 -26.99 6.25 -17.02
N LYS A 2 -26.12 7.21 -17.33
CA LYS A 2 -24.87 6.93 -18.06
C LYS A 2 -23.76 6.69 -17.04
N LEU A 3 -22.74 5.88 -17.37
CA LEU A 3 -21.55 5.64 -16.50
C LEU A 3 -20.97 6.97 -15.99
N PHE A 4 -20.64 7.89 -16.89
CA PHE A 4 -20.11 9.21 -16.56
C PHE A 4 -21.24 10.23 -16.36
N ASN A 5 -22.06 10.03 -15.32
CA ASN A 5 -23.00 11.05 -14.87
C ASN A 5 -22.31 12.09 -13.97
N LYS A 6 -23.00 13.20 -13.68
CA LYS A 6 -22.45 14.30 -12.89
C LYS A 6 -21.88 13.86 -11.54
N ASP A 7 -22.62 13.03 -10.80
CA ASP A 7 -22.24 12.63 -9.44
C ASP A 7 -21.01 11.70 -9.45
N PHE A 8 -20.94 10.75 -10.38
CA PHE A 8 -19.78 9.88 -10.53
C PHE A 8 -18.53 10.65 -11.00
N ILE A 9 -18.68 11.62 -11.91
CA ILE A 9 -17.57 12.50 -12.32
C ILE A 9 -17.06 13.33 -11.14
N LEU A 10 -17.94 13.88 -10.30
CA LEU A 10 -17.54 14.62 -9.10
C LEU A 10 -16.77 13.73 -8.12
N VAL A 11 -17.21 12.47 -7.89
CA VAL A 11 -16.46 11.51 -7.08
C VAL A 11 -15.10 11.22 -7.71
N LEU A 12 -15.04 10.99 -9.03
CA LEU A 12 -13.79 10.67 -9.70
C LEU A 12 -12.76 11.82 -9.61
N ILE A 13 -13.20 13.05 -9.84
CA ILE A 13 -12.32 14.22 -9.74
C ILE A 13 -11.91 14.47 -8.28
N GLY A 14 -12.84 14.36 -7.31
CA GLY A 14 -12.54 14.42 -5.89
C GLY A 14 -11.50 13.39 -5.49
N GLN A 15 -11.65 12.14 -5.97
CA GLN A 15 -10.66 11.07 -5.77
C GLN A 15 -9.29 11.40 -6.36
N ILE A 16 -9.24 11.95 -7.57
CA ILE A 16 -7.97 12.38 -8.17
C ILE A 16 -7.26 13.36 -7.23
N ILE A 17 -7.95 14.42 -6.85
CA ILE A 17 -7.37 15.49 -6.03
C ILE A 17 -6.95 14.97 -4.65
N SER A 18 -7.83 14.23 -3.97
CA SER A 18 -7.59 13.72 -2.61
C SER A 18 -6.48 12.65 -2.58
N LEU A 19 -6.50 11.68 -3.52
CA LEU A 19 -5.47 10.63 -3.57
C LEU A 19 -4.09 11.15 -3.94
N PHE A 20 -3.99 12.11 -4.88
CA PHE A 20 -2.70 12.73 -5.19
C PHE A 20 -2.17 13.54 -4.00
N GLY A 21 -3.00 14.37 -3.36
CA GLY A 21 -2.61 15.10 -2.15
C GLY A 21 -2.12 14.16 -1.03
N ASN A 22 -2.82 13.06 -0.82
CA ASN A 22 -2.46 12.04 0.18
C ASN A 22 -1.14 11.33 -0.18
N SER A 23 -0.97 10.91 -1.44
CA SER A 23 0.24 10.23 -1.90
C SER A 23 1.49 11.11 -1.76
N ILE A 24 1.37 12.40 -2.09
CA ILE A 24 2.44 13.39 -1.92
C ILE A 24 2.81 13.57 -0.45
N LEU A 25 1.81 13.71 0.45
CA LEU A 25 2.06 13.87 1.90
C LEU A 25 2.70 12.64 2.53
N ARG A 26 2.20 11.46 2.19
CA ARG A 26 2.71 10.19 2.71
C ARG A 26 4.13 9.88 2.24
N PHE A 27 4.54 10.43 1.12
CA PHE A 27 5.91 10.41 0.64
C PHE A 27 6.77 11.44 1.38
N ALA A 28 6.32 12.70 1.42
CA ALA A 28 7.15 13.82 1.87
C ALA A 28 7.35 13.89 3.39
N LEU A 29 6.32 13.58 4.20
CA LEU A 29 6.41 13.70 5.66
C LEU A 29 7.42 12.74 6.30
N PRO A 30 7.41 11.42 6.01
CA PRO A 30 8.42 10.52 6.54
C PRO A 30 9.82 10.86 6.04
N LEU A 31 9.95 11.25 4.76
CA LEU A 31 11.22 11.63 4.15
C LEU A 31 11.79 12.91 4.78
N TYR A 32 10.94 13.90 5.05
CA TYR A 32 11.33 15.11 5.78
C TYR A 32 11.87 14.79 7.18
N MET A 33 11.17 13.91 7.90
CA MET A 33 11.65 13.45 9.21
C MET A 33 12.98 12.73 9.10
N LEU A 34 13.16 11.83 8.15
CA LEU A 34 14.42 11.13 7.89
C LEU A 34 15.57 12.12 7.61
N ASN A 35 15.30 13.14 6.81
CA ASN A 35 16.27 14.16 6.43
C ASN A 35 16.73 15.02 7.61
N ILE A 36 15.84 15.35 8.53
CA ILE A 36 16.16 16.17 9.72
C ILE A 36 16.82 15.32 10.81
N THR A 37 16.24 14.15 11.11
CA THR A 37 16.72 13.33 12.24
C THR A 37 17.94 12.49 11.89
N LYS A 38 18.16 12.22 10.59
CA LYS A 38 19.18 11.27 10.10
C LYS A 38 19.08 9.89 10.74
N SER A 39 17.94 9.55 11.33
CA SER A 39 17.72 8.30 12.06
C SER A 39 16.86 7.33 11.25
N ALA A 40 17.47 6.28 10.75
CA ALA A 40 16.79 5.17 10.09
C ALA A 40 15.82 4.45 11.03
N SER A 41 16.19 4.32 12.31
CA SER A 41 15.35 3.70 13.34
C SER A 41 14.06 4.48 13.56
N LEU A 42 14.14 5.80 13.73
CA LEU A 42 12.93 6.64 13.87
C LEU A 42 12.07 6.57 12.63
N PHE A 43 12.67 6.61 11.43
CA PHE A 43 11.95 6.50 10.17
C PHE A 43 11.16 5.18 10.08
N GLY A 44 11.79 4.05 10.40
CA GLY A 44 11.14 2.74 10.40
C GLY A 44 10.04 2.61 11.45
N ILE A 45 10.29 3.05 12.70
CA ILE A 45 9.32 2.97 13.80
C ILE A 45 8.11 3.88 13.52
N VAL A 46 8.33 5.12 13.09
CA VAL A 46 7.23 6.06 12.78
C VAL A 46 6.41 5.54 11.61
N SER A 47 7.04 5.02 10.55
CA SER A 47 6.33 4.40 9.43
C SER A 47 5.50 3.20 9.89
N ALA A 48 6.06 2.34 10.72
CA ALA A 48 5.37 1.17 11.28
C ALA A 48 4.16 1.57 12.14
N CYS A 49 4.37 2.45 13.12
CA CYS A 49 3.29 2.89 14.03
C CYS A 49 2.18 3.63 13.29
N SER A 50 2.53 4.38 12.25
CA SER A 50 1.54 5.14 11.47
C SER A 50 0.62 4.24 10.64
N PHE A 51 1.10 3.08 10.19
CA PHE A 51 0.32 2.16 9.38
C PHE A 51 -0.68 1.30 10.18
N ILE A 52 -0.37 1.01 11.46
CA ILE A 52 -1.19 0.14 12.32
C ILE A 52 -2.66 0.59 12.40
N PRO A 53 -2.98 1.87 12.63
CA PRO A 53 -4.37 2.30 12.75
C PRO A 53 -5.21 2.07 11.48
N MET A 54 -4.61 2.10 10.30
CA MET A 54 -5.30 1.81 9.04
C MET A 54 -5.88 0.39 9.02
N ILE A 55 -5.16 -0.60 9.59
CA ILE A 55 -5.60 -1.99 9.65
C ILE A 55 -6.94 -2.11 10.39
N PHE A 56 -7.09 -1.37 11.49
CA PHE A 56 -8.33 -1.35 12.28
C PHE A 56 -9.40 -0.41 11.69
N ALA A 57 -8.98 0.70 11.09
CA ALA A 57 -9.88 1.68 10.50
C ALA A 57 -10.61 1.16 9.26
N THR A 58 -9.99 0.29 8.47
CA THR A 58 -10.57 -0.22 7.21
C THR A 58 -11.87 -1.03 7.43
N PRO A 59 -11.93 -2.04 8.32
CA PRO A 59 -13.19 -2.72 8.62
C PRO A 59 -14.25 -1.79 9.22
N ILE A 60 -13.82 -0.88 10.11
CA ILE A 60 -14.72 0.11 10.73
C ILE A 60 -15.29 1.04 9.66
N GLY A 61 -14.48 1.46 8.70
CA GLY A 61 -14.88 2.33 7.59
C GLY A 61 -15.99 1.71 6.73
N GLY A 62 -15.87 0.44 6.38
CA GLY A 62 -16.93 -0.28 5.66
C GLY A 62 -18.26 -0.27 6.39
N LEU A 63 -18.22 -0.50 7.69
CA LEU A 63 -19.41 -0.52 8.54
C LEU A 63 -20.05 0.87 8.74
N ILE A 64 -19.23 1.90 8.89
CA ILE A 64 -19.69 3.30 8.98
C ILE A 64 -20.35 3.68 7.63
N ALA A 65 -19.75 3.28 6.52
CA ALA A 65 -20.28 3.52 5.17
C ALA A 65 -21.65 2.89 4.93
N ASP A 66 -21.95 1.75 5.57
CA ASP A 66 -23.27 1.10 5.47
C ASP A 66 -24.37 1.81 6.25
N ARG A 67 -24.02 2.60 7.26
CA ARG A 67 -24.96 3.21 8.21
C ARG A 67 -25.16 4.71 8.02
N ILE A 68 -24.12 5.42 7.61
CA ILE A 68 -24.12 6.87 7.46
C ILE A 68 -24.13 7.20 5.95
N ASN A 69 -24.63 8.38 5.61
CA ASN A 69 -24.57 8.86 4.23
C ASN A 69 -23.11 8.97 3.79
N LYS A 70 -22.76 8.23 2.76
CA LYS A 70 -21.40 8.09 2.22
C LYS A 70 -20.79 9.42 1.82
N ARG A 71 -21.60 10.31 1.21
CA ARG A 71 -21.19 11.68 0.88
C ARG A 71 -20.72 12.44 2.12
N ASN A 72 -21.50 12.40 3.20
CA ASN A 72 -21.17 13.14 4.42
C ASN A 72 -19.88 12.61 5.07
N ILE A 73 -19.62 11.29 4.98
CA ILE A 73 -18.37 10.70 5.46
C ILE A 73 -17.19 11.23 4.65
N MET A 74 -17.28 11.18 3.31
CA MET A 74 -16.22 11.63 2.41
C MET A 74 -15.90 13.11 2.65
N VAL A 75 -16.91 13.96 2.59
CA VAL A 75 -16.79 15.41 2.85
C VAL A 75 -16.15 15.71 4.21
N PHE A 76 -16.64 15.04 5.26
CA PHE A 76 -16.10 15.24 6.62
C PHE A 76 -14.63 14.82 6.71
N LEU A 77 -14.26 13.68 6.12
CA LEU A 77 -12.89 13.18 6.16
C LEU A 77 -11.92 14.04 5.36
N ASP A 78 -12.32 14.57 4.20
CA ASP A 78 -11.48 15.47 3.42
C ASP A 78 -11.32 16.83 4.12
N PHE A 79 -12.37 17.40 4.72
CA PHE A 79 -12.22 18.60 5.57
C PHE A 79 -11.33 18.33 6.78
N LEU A 80 -11.47 17.19 7.43
CA LEU A 80 -10.61 16.82 8.55
C LEU A 80 -9.15 16.69 8.12
N THR A 81 -8.89 16.11 6.94
CA THR A 81 -7.53 15.99 6.37
C THR A 81 -6.96 17.38 6.05
N ALA A 82 -7.74 18.26 5.46
CA ALA A 82 -7.33 19.65 5.20
C ALA A 82 -6.99 20.38 6.51
N LEU A 83 -7.80 20.20 7.55
CA LEU A 83 -7.56 20.79 8.87
C LEU A 83 -6.27 20.26 9.51
N ILE A 84 -6.06 18.92 9.49
CA ILE A 84 -4.84 18.28 10.02
C ILE A 84 -3.61 18.81 9.29
N THR A 85 -3.68 18.93 7.97
CA THR A 85 -2.58 19.41 7.13
C THR A 85 -2.26 20.89 7.46
N CYS A 86 -3.27 21.71 7.63
CA CYS A 86 -3.13 23.12 8.00
C CYS A 86 -2.53 23.28 9.41
N ILE A 87 -3.03 22.52 10.40
CA ILE A 87 -2.49 22.50 11.76
C ILE A 87 -1.02 22.01 11.74
N SER A 88 -0.71 20.99 10.98
CA SER A 88 0.66 20.47 10.85
C SER A 88 1.61 21.53 10.28
N MET A 89 1.16 22.31 9.29
CA MET A 89 1.93 23.42 8.73
C MET A 89 2.24 24.50 9.77
N LEU A 90 1.29 24.84 10.64
CA LEU A 90 1.47 25.86 11.68
C LEU A 90 2.36 25.38 12.84
N LEU A 91 2.36 24.08 13.11
CA LEU A 91 3.07 23.48 14.24
C LEU A 91 4.46 22.96 13.90
N ILE A 92 4.80 22.75 12.62
CA ILE A 92 6.02 22.06 12.18
C ILE A 92 7.32 22.68 12.71
N VAL A 93 7.31 23.99 13.00
CA VAL A 93 8.47 24.70 13.56
C VAL A 93 8.38 24.88 15.09
N LYS A 94 7.21 24.65 15.68
CA LYS A 94 6.92 24.99 17.08
C LYS A 94 6.96 23.80 18.05
N VAL A 95 6.81 22.59 17.53
CA VAL A 95 6.72 21.39 18.36
C VAL A 95 7.75 20.33 17.96
N ASN A 96 7.85 19.28 18.76
CA ASN A 96 8.73 18.15 18.42
C ASN A 96 8.30 17.52 17.08
N LEU A 97 9.21 17.61 16.11
CA LEU A 97 8.96 17.19 14.73
C LEU A 97 8.52 15.73 14.61
N VAL A 98 9.18 14.82 15.37
CA VAL A 98 8.90 13.37 15.29
C VAL A 98 7.50 13.07 15.77
N ILE A 99 7.08 13.68 16.89
CA ILE A 99 5.74 13.50 17.46
C ILE A 99 4.68 14.08 16.51
N LEU A 100 4.93 15.27 15.95
CA LEU A 100 4.00 15.89 15.02
C LEU A 100 3.78 15.03 13.77
N ILE A 101 4.86 14.55 13.15
CA ILE A 101 4.77 13.72 11.94
C ILE A 101 4.11 12.38 12.26
N LEU A 102 4.45 11.75 13.40
CA LEU A 102 3.81 10.51 13.83
C LEU A 102 2.30 10.68 13.96
N ILE A 103 1.84 11.71 14.67
CA ILE A 103 0.40 11.99 14.86
C ILE A 103 -0.26 12.28 13.52
N CYS A 104 0.36 13.13 12.70
CA CYS A 104 -0.17 13.47 11.37
C CYS A 104 -0.34 12.22 10.50
N LEU A 105 0.67 11.36 10.42
CA LEU A 105 0.62 10.13 9.63
C LEU A 105 -0.40 9.13 10.19
N ILE A 106 -0.48 8.95 11.51
CA ILE A 106 -1.51 8.12 12.17
C ILE A 106 -2.91 8.57 11.73
N LEU A 107 -3.18 9.86 11.78
CA LEU A 107 -4.47 10.41 11.38
C LEU A 107 -4.73 10.24 9.88
N LEU A 108 -3.75 10.54 9.02
CA LEU A 108 -3.86 10.36 7.57
C LEU A 108 -4.15 8.90 7.18
N TYR A 109 -3.43 7.94 7.77
CA TYR A 109 -3.66 6.52 7.51
C TYR A 109 -5.01 6.04 8.06
N SER A 110 -5.43 6.53 9.25
CA SER A 110 -6.75 6.21 9.82
C SER A 110 -7.88 6.72 8.93
N ILE A 111 -7.78 7.96 8.48
CA ILE A 111 -8.75 8.58 7.57
C ILE A 111 -8.84 7.79 6.27
N GLN A 112 -7.71 7.43 5.67
CA GLN A 112 -7.70 6.66 4.43
C GLN A 112 -8.33 5.28 4.60
N GLY A 113 -8.10 4.63 5.76
CA GLY A 113 -8.73 3.36 6.10
C GLY A 113 -10.27 3.42 6.12
N ILE A 114 -10.86 4.58 6.46
CA ILE A 114 -12.32 4.80 6.43
C ILE A 114 -12.78 5.28 5.06
N TYR A 115 -12.02 6.16 4.44
CA TYR A 115 -12.39 6.83 3.20
C TYR A 115 -12.50 5.86 2.02
N GLN A 116 -11.51 4.99 1.81
CA GLN A 116 -11.49 4.06 0.66
C GLN A 116 -12.68 3.09 0.63
N PRO A 117 -13.03 2.39 1.71
CA PRO A 117 -14.25 1.57 1.75
C PRO A 117 -15.53 2.39 1.51
N THR A 118 -15.58 3.64 1.99
CA THR A 118 -16.73 4.53 1.79
C THR A 118 -16.92 4.86 0.32
N VAL A 119 -15.84 5.19 -0.40
CA VAL A 119 -15.89 5.44 -1.85
C VAL A 119 -16.37 4.20 -2.60
N GLN A 120 -15.78 3.04 -2.32
CA GLN A 120 -16.18 1.78 -2.97
C GLN A 120 -17.66 1.45 -2.70
N ALA A 121 -18.14 1.67 -1.46
CA ALA A 121 -19.54 1.47 -1.10
C ALA A 121 -20.49 2.49 -1.75
N SER A 122 -20.01 3.62 -2.26
CA SER A 122 -20.82 4.63 -2.94
C SER A 122 -21.12 4.29 -4.40
N ILE A 123 -20.23 3.53 -5.06
CA ILE A 123 -20.31 3.24 -6.51
C ILE A 123 -21.66 2.67 -6.95
N PRO A 124 -22.27 1.66 -6.27
CA PRO A 124 -23.55 1.10 -6.69
C PRO A 124 -24.72 2.09 -6.65
N PHE A 125 -24.57 3.23 -5.94
CA PHE A 125 -25.59 4.28 -5.87
C PHE A 125 -25.38 5.39 -6.92
N LEU A 126 -24.21 5.41 -7.56
CA LEU A 126 -23.80 6.45 -8.51
C LEU A 126 -23.95 6.01 -9.97
N VAL A 127 -23.79 4.70 -10.24
CA VAL A 127 -23.79 4.17 -11.60
C VAL A 127 -24.80 3.02 -11.78
N PRO A 128 -25.26 2.74 -13.01
CA PRO A 128 -26.09 1.56 -13.31
C PRO A 128 -25.38 0.25 -12.94
N SER A 129 -26.14 -0.78 -12.59
CA SER A 129 -25.58 -2.08 -12.20
C SER A 129 -24.66 -2.69 -13.25
N ASN A 130 -24.92 -2.46 -14.53
CA ASN A 130 -24.09 -2.95 -15.64
C ASN A 130 -22.73 -2.24 -15.74
N ASP A 131 -22.59 -1.06 -15.17
CA ASP A 131 -21.39 -0.20 -15.27
C ASP A 131 -20.53 -0.24 -13.99
N ILE A 132 -20.94 -0.97 -12.95
CA ILE A 132 -20.23 -1.03 -11.66
C ILE A 132 -18.78 -1.50 -11.84
N ILE A 133 -18.54 -2.48 -12.70
CA ILE A 133 -17.17 -3.00 -12.96
C ILE A 133 -16.31 -1.90 -13.58
N GLN A 134 -16.83 -1.15 -14.54
CA GLN A 134 -16.09 -0.07 -15.21
C GLN A 134 -15.86 1.11 -14.27
N ALA A 135 -16.81 1.43 -13.40
CA ALA A 135 -16.65 2.46 -12.38
C ALA A 135 -15.56 2.09 -11.36
N ASN A 136 -15.57 0.86 -10.84
CA ASN A 136 -14.50 0.36 -9.97
C ASN A 136 -13.13 0.37 -10.67
N ALA A 137 -13.07 -0.03 -11.94
CA ALA A 137 -11.84 0.02 -12.73
C ALA A 137 -11.33 1.44 -12.87
N SER A 138 -12.20 2.44 -13.09
CA SER A 138 -11.83 3.85 -13.19
C SER A 138 -11.24 4.38 -11.86
N ILE A 139 -11.85 4.06 -10.71
CA ILE A 139 -11.35 4.46 -9.38
C ILE A 139 -10.02 3.78 -9.08
N ASN A 140 -9.88 2.49 -9.38
CA ASN A 140 -8.63 1.78 -9.19
C ASN A 140 -7.50 2.31 -10.10
N LEU A 141 -7.82 2.73 -11.32
CA LEU A 141 -6.87 3.38 -12.21
C LEU A 141 -6.37 4.70 -11.62
N VAL A 142 -7.28 5.53 -11.10
CA VAL A 142 -6.91 6.78 -10.42
C VAL A 142 -6.01 6.51 -9.22
N ALA A 143 -6.34 5.53 -8.38
CA ALA A 143 -5.52 5.15 -7.23
C ALA A 143 -4.12 4.66 -7.67
N SER A 144 -4.04 3.87 -8.73
CA SER A 144 -2.77 3.39 -9.28
C SER A 144 -1.92 4.52 -9.84
N LEU A 145 -2.54 5.47 -10.55
CA LEU A 145 -1.85 6.66 -11.06
C LEU A 145 -1.38 7.58 -9.93
N ALA A 146 -2.18 7.76 -8.88
CA ALA A 146 -1.78 8.54 -7.72
C ALA A 146 -0.58 7.92 -6.99
N ASN A 147 -0.55 6.60 -6.87
CA ASN A 147 0.59 5.88 -6.26
C ASN A 147 1.85 5.89 -7.14
N LEU A 148 1.70 5.98 -8.47
CA LEU A 148 2.82 6.07 -9.39
C LEU A 148 3.39 7.49 -9.47
N ILE A 149 2.52 8.47 -9.71
CA ILE A 149 2.91 9.87 -10.03
C ILE A 149 3.07 10.70 -8.77
N GLY A 150 2.31 10.40 -7.71
CA GLY A 150 2.31 11.14 -6.45
C GLY A 150 3.69 11.26 -5.81
N PRO A 151 4.43 10.17 -5.60
CA PRO A 151 5.80 10.22 -5.07
C PRO A 151 6.78 10.98 -5.99
N VAL A 152 6.62 10.87 -7.31
CA VAL A 152 7.44 11.63 -8.28
C VAL A 152 7.22 13.12 -8.13
N ILE A 153 5.96 13.55 -8.13
CA ILE A 153 5.61 14.97 -7.90
C ILE A 153 6.06 15.38 -6.49
N GLY A 154 5.80 14.53 -5.49
CA GLY A 154 6.22 14.77 -4.10
C GLY A 154 7.72 14.95 -3.98
N GLY A 155 8.53 14.10 -4.62
CA GLY A 155 9.99 14.20 -4.63
C GLY A 155 10.50 15.46 -5.31
N ILE A 156 9.90 15.84 -6.44
CA ILE A 156 10.25 17.09 -7.17
C ILE A 156 9.90 18.29 -6.29
N LEU A 157 8.67 18.39 -5.80
CA LEU A 157 8.22 19.52 -4.98
C LEU A 157 9.02 19.61 -3.67
N PHE A 158 9.25 18.46 -3.02
CA PHE A 158 10.01 18.42 -1.78
C PHE A 158 11.47 18.80 -1.98
N GLY A 159 12.10 18.33 -3.08
CA GLY A 159 13.48 18.67 -3.41
C GLY A 159 13.67 20.17 -3.66
N PHE A 160 12.79 20.79 -4.43
CA PHE A 160 12.94 22.20 -4.79
C PHE A 160 12.42 23.19 -3.74
N PHE A 161 11.30 22.87 -3.10
CA PHE A 161 10.55 23.84 -2.28
C PHE A 161 10.46 23.46 -0.79
N GLY A 162 10.90 22.26 -0.42
CA GLY A 162 10.78 21.73 0.94
C GLY A 162 9.36 21.34 1.33
N ILE A 163 9.12 21.15 2.65
CA ILE A 163 7.88 20.54 3.16
C ILE A 163 6.71 21.52 3.24
N ILE A 164 6.95 22.80 3.52
CA ILE A 164 5.88 23.80 3.78
C ILE A 164 4.96 23.99 2.57
N PRO A 165 5.45 24.21 1.33
CA PRO A 165 4.59 24.30 0.15
C PRO A 165 3.80 23.04 -0.12
N ILE A 166 4.34 21.86 0.20
CA ILE A 166 3.63 20.59 0.06
C ILE A 166 2.43 20.53 1.00
N LEU A 167 2.61 20.89 2.27
CA LEU A 167 1.52 20.97 3.23
C LEU A 167 0.44 21.95 2.77
N TYR A 168 0.84 23.11 2.26
CA TYR A 168 -0.09 24.12 1.76
C TYR A 168 -0.90 23.58 0.55
N ILE A 169 -0.21 23.08 -0.48
CA ILE A 169 -0.85 22.57 -1.70
C ILE A 169 -1.78 21.40 -1.35
N SER A 170 -1.33 20.45 -0.54
CA SER A 170 -2.13 19.30 -0.13
C SER A 170 -3.37 19.74 0.67
N GLY A 171 -3.22 20.70 1.59
CA GLY A 171 -4.34 21.27 2.35
C GLY A 171 -5.40 21.91 1.44
N VAL A 172 -4.96 22.68 0.45
CA VAL A 172 -5.85 23.27 -0.56
C VAL A 172 -6.53 22.18 -1.41
N CYS A 173 -5.80 21.16 -1.81
CA CYS A 173 -6.36 20.02 -2.57
C CYS A 173 -7.46 19.32 -1.78
N PHE A 174 -7.23 18.96 -0.50
CA PHE A 174 -8.25 18.31 0.32
C PHE A 174 -9.46 19.22 0.58
N PHE A 175 -9.23 20.49 0.80
CA PHE A 175 -10.32 21.46 0.95
C PHE A 175 -11.16 21.57 -0.32
N ALA A 176 -10.52 21.63 -1.49
CA ALA A 176 -11.19 21.67 -2.78
C ALA A 176 -11.96 20.36 -3.06
N ALA A 177 -11.36 19.20 -2.75
CA ALA A 177 -12.03 17.88 -2.87
C ALA A 177 -13.29 17.85 -2.00
N ALA A 178 -13.19 18.25 -0.72
CA ALA A 178 -14.32 18.31 0.20
C ALA A 178 -15.46 19.19 -0.34
N ILE A 179 -15.16 20.37 -0.88
CA ILE A 179 -16.17 21.27 -1.50
C ILE A 179 -16.82 20.58 -2.70
N MET A 180 -16.05 19.93 -3.58
CA MET A 180 -16.61 19.23 -4.73
C MET A 180 -17.53 18.09 -4.32
N GLU A 181 -17.15 17.35 -3.29
CA GLU A 181 -17.92 16.22 -2.76
C GLU A 181 -19.24 16.67 -2.11
N MET A 182 -19.36 17.91 -1.63
CA MET A 182 -20.62 18.46 -1.13
C MET A 182 -21.72 18.52 -2.19
N PHE A 183 -21.36 18.60 -3.45
CA PHE A 183 -22.32 18.67 -4.57
C PHE A 183 -22.75 17.29 -5.09
N ILE A 184 -22.22 16.20 -4.53
CA ILE A 184 -22.61 14.84 -4.90
C ILE A 184 -23.96 14.51 -4.26
N ASN A 185 -24.84 13.88 -5.02
CA ASN A 185 -26.12 13.41 -4.51
C ASN A 185 -26.13 11.88 -4.37
N ILE A 186 -25.92 11.40 -3.16
CA ILE A 186 -26.00 9.96 -2.83
C ILE A 186 -27.22 9.73 -1.93
N PRO A 187 -28.21 8.91 -2.38
CA PRO A 187 -29.39 8.61 -1.56
C PRO A 187 -28.97 7.90 -0.27
N SER A 188 -29.48 8.39 0.87
CA SER A 188 -29.21 7.77 2.16
C SER A 188 -30.17 6.61 2.40
N VAL A 189 -29.67 5.40 2.40
CA VAL A 189 -30.43 4.22 2.79
C VAL A 189 -30.16 3.96 4.27
N LYS A 190 -31.07 4.35 5.16
CA LYS A 190 -30.98 4.02 6.58
C LYS A 190 -31.33 2.53 6.77
N LYS A 191 -30.34 1.66 6.81
CA LYS A 191 -30.50 0.30 7.33
C LYS A 191 -30.10 0.30 8.82
N TYR A 192 -31.08 0.54 9.69
CA TYR A 192 -30.91 0.29 11.13
C TYR A 192 -31.01 -1.22 11.37
N LYS A 193 -29.91 -1.87 11.72
CA LYS A 193 -29.93 -3.13 12.48
C LYS A 193 -29.13 -2.90 13.74
N ASP A 194 -29.81 -3.03 14.87
CA ASP A 194 -29.26 -2.96 16.25
C ASP A 194 -28.39 -4.20 16.58
N THR A 195 -27.37 -4.45 15.81
CA THR A 195 -26.38 -5.47 16.15
C THR A 195 -25.13 -4.78 16.70
N LYS A 196 -24.63 -5.27 17.82
CA LYS A 196 -23.34 -4.83 18.40
C LYS A 196 -22.24 -5.09 17.37
N LEU A 197 -21.86 -4.05 16.68
CA LEU A 197 -21.06 -4.06 15.46
C LEU A 197 -19.69 -4.75 15.64
N LEU A 198 -19.00 -4.41 16.74
CA LEU A 198 -17.71 -5.02 17.08
C LEU A 198 -17.86 -6.53 17.33
N CYS A 199 -18.97 -6.97 17.91
CA CYS A 199 -19.23 -8.38 18.13
C CYS A 199 -19.41 -9.13 16.81
N LEU A 200 -20.09 -8.51 15.83
CA LEU A 200 -20.25 -9.10 14.49
C LEU A 200 -18.92 -9.26 13.75
N ILE A 201 -18.07 -8.21 13.78
CA ILE A 201 -16.75 -8.28 13.16
C ILE A 201 -15.90 -9.38 13.80
N LEU A 202 -15.85 -9.41 15.13
CA LEU A 202 -15.06 -10.40 15.86
C LEU A 202 -15.57 -11.82 15.61
N THR A 203 -16.89 -12.01 15.51
CA THR A 203 -17.49 -13.29 15.17
C THR A 203 -17.13 -13.69 13.72
N ASP A 204 -17.32 -12.78 12.76
CA ASP A 204 -16.97 -13.03 11.36
C ASP A 204 -15.48 -13.33 11.16
N MET A 205 -14.60 -12.64 11.88
CA MET A 205 -13.16 -12.93 11.87
C MET A 205 -12.86 -14.30 12.47
N LYS A 206 -13.48 -14.64 13.61
CA LYS A 206 -13.33 -15.93 14.26
C LYS A 206 -13.80 -17.08 13.36
N ASP A 207 -14.97 -16.94 12.74
CA ASP A 207 -15.53 -17.94 11.83
C ASP A 207 -14.64 -18.13 10.60
N SER A 208 -14.16 -17.03 10.02
CA SER A 208 -13.22 -17.06 8.89
C SER A 208 -11.90 -17.74 9.26
N PHE A 209 -11.35 -17.40 10.42
CA PHE A 209 -10.11 -18.00 10.91
C PHE A 209 -10.29 -19.51 11.20
N THR A 210 -11.43 -19.88 11.79
CA THR A 210 -11.80 -21.29 12.02
C THR A 210 -11.94 -22.04 10.70
N PHE A 211 -12.60 -21.43 9.69
CA PHE A 211 -12.68 -22.00 8.34
C PHE A 211 -11.29 -22.21 7.71
N MET A 212 -10.41 -21.21 7.81
CA MET A 212 -9.05 -21.27 7.28
C MET A 212 -8.21 -22.33 7.97
N ILE A 213 -8.40 -22.60 9.28
CA ILE A 213 -7.65 -23.62 9.99
C ILE A 213 -8.15 -25.03 9.68
N HIS A 214 -9.47 -25.26 9.75
CA HIS A 214 -10.04 -26.61 9.74
C HIS A 214 -10.49 -27.08 8.38
N HIS A 215 -10.99 -26.18 7.51
CA HIS A 215 -11.54 -26.58 6.22
C HIS A 215 -10.61 -26.30 5.04
N ARG A 216 -9.81 -25.22 5.10
CA ARG A 216 -8.92 -24.81 4.01
C ARG A 216 -7.59 -24.25 4.55
N PRO A 217 -6.74 -25.10 5.14
CA PRO A 217 -5.45 -24.67 5.69
C PRO A 217 -4.50 -24.09 4.63
N GLU A 218 -4.73 -24.36 3.35
CA GLU A 218 -3.97 -23.81 2.23
C GLU A 218 -4.12 -22.28 2.17
N ILE A 219 -5.32 -21.76 2.44
CA ILE A 219 -5.58 -20.29 2.46
C ILE A 219 -4.71 -19.63 3.54
N LEU A 220 -4.68 -20.21 4.73
CA LEU A 220 -3.89 -19.72 5.84
C LEU A 220 -2.39 -19.75 5.53
N LYS A 221 -1.90 -20.88 4.99
CA LYS A 221 -0.49 -21.02 4.57
C LYS A 221 -0.10 -19.99 3.54
N MET A 222 -0.93 -19.75 2.53
CA MET A 222 -0.68 -18.73 1.50
C MET A 222 -0.68 -17.33 2.07
N SER A 223 -1.61 -17.00 2.97
CA SER A 223 -1.65 -15.70 3.65
C SER A 223 -0.36 -15.46 4.45
N PHE A 224 0.15 -16.47 5.15
CA PHE A 224 1.43 -16.37 5.85
C PHE A 224 2.62 -16.22 4.90
N ILE A 225 2.63 -16.90 3.74
CA ILE A 225 3.70 -16.75 2.74
C ILE A 225 3.75 -15.30 2.23
N ILE A 226 2.59 -14.72 1.88
CA ILE A 226 2.52 -13.31 1.46
C ILE A 226 2.97 -12.39 2.60
N SER A 227 2.53 -12.68 3.82
CA SER A 227 2.87 -11.91 5.02
C SER A 227 4.38 -11.87 5.25
N ILE A 228 5.05 -13.02 5.21
CA ILE A 228 6.50 -13.13 5.40
C ILE A 228 7.25 -12.48 4.23
N PHE A 229 6.75 -12.64 3.00
CA PHE A 229 7.31 -11.95 1.82
C PHE A 229 7.26 -10.43 2.00
N ASN A 230 6.14 -9.87 2.45
CA ASN A 230 6.01 -8.44 2.71
C ASN A 230 6.89 -7.99 3.88
N LEU A 231 6.98 -8.78 4.94
CA LEU A 231 7.83 -8.49 6.09
C LEU A 231 9.31 -8.39 5.69
N ILE A 232 9.78 -9.32 4.84
CA ILE A 232 11.21 -9.41 4.51
C ILE A 232 11.55 -8.51 3.32
N LEU A 233 10.87 -8.67 2.18
CA LEU A 233 11.29 -8.03 0.94
C LEU A 233 10.69 -6.62 0.80
N SER A 234 9.37 -6.49 0.93
CA SER A 234 8.71 -5.20 0.73
C SER A 234 9.12 -4.18 1.79
N ALA A 235 9.17 -4.58 3.06
CA ALA A 235 9.57 -3.69 4.14
C ALA A 235 11.05 -3.30 4.05
N CYS A 236 11.94 -4.22 3.64
CA CYS A 236 13.35 -3.92 3.40
C CYS A 236 13.52 -2.82 2.32
N ALA A 237 12.82 -2.94 1.20
CA ALA A 237 12.86 -1.94 0.14
C ALA A 237 12.27 -0.60 0.61
N MET A 238 11.10 -0.62 1.25
CA MET A 238 10.37 0.56 1.68
C MET A 238 11.16 1.41 2.69
N ILE A 239 11.95 0.78 3.54
CA ILE A 239 12.80 1.47 4.54
C ILE A 239 14.21 1.70 4.01
N GLY A 240 14.80 0.74 3.31
CA GLY A 240 16.18 0.80 2.87
C GLY A 240 16.43 1.77 1.72
N LEU A 241 15.55 1.81 0.72
CA LEU A 241 15.78 2.67 -0.46
C LEU A 241 15.87 4.16 -0.13
N PRO A 242 14.95 4.78 0.65
CA PRO A 242 15.08 6.18 1.02
C PRO A 242 16.35 6.44 1.83
N ILE A 243 16.73 5.56 2.76
CA ILE A 243 17.95 5.70 3.56
C ILE A 243 19.18 5.70 2.65
N ILE A 244 19.28 4.74 1.73
CA ILE A 244 20.43 4.64 0.84
C ILE A 244 20.53 5.87 -0.06
N ILE A 245 19.45 6.28 -0.69
CA ILE A 245 19.47 7.37 -1.66
C ILE A 245 19.77 8.71 -0.96
N THR A 246 19.22 8.93 0.24
CA THR A 246 19.35 10.22 0.93
C THR A 246 20.58 10.31 1.86
N GLN A 247 21.15 9.17 2.30
CA GLN A 247 22.22 9.20 3.28
C GLN A 247 23.54 8.54 2.80
N ASN A 248 23.46 7.51 1.93
CA ASN A 248 24.65 6.73 1.55
C ASN A 248 25.24 7.10 0.19
N LEU A 249 24.48 7.69 -0.75
CA LEU A 249 24.99 8.04 -2.09
C LEU A 249 25.78 9.34 -2.13
N GLY A 250 25.90 10.10 -1.04
CA GLY A 250 26.68 11.34 -0.99
C GLY A 250 26.11 12.48 -1.86
N LEU A 251 24.82 12.44 -2.18
CA LEU A 251 24.11 13.43 -2.99
C LEU A 251 23.72 14.65 -2.14
N SER A 252 23.54 15.81 -2.78
CA SER A 252 22.90 16.94 -2.11
C SER A 252 21.46 16.54 -1.72
N LEU A 253 20.99 17.06 -0.60
CA LEU A 253 19.66 16.71 -0.05
C LEU A 253 18.53 16.93 -1.06
N GLU A 254 18.58 18.04 -1.79
CA GLU A 254 17.64 18.37 -2.85
C GLU A 254 17.63 17.31 -3.95
N THR A 255 18.81 16.94 -4.47
CA THR A 255 18.94 15.94 -5.53
C THR A 255 18.50 14.55 -5.02
N ALA A 256 18.88 14.17 -3.80
CA ALA A 256 18.52 12.90 -3.20
C ALA A 256 16.99 12.73 -3.06
N ASN A 257 16.29 13.78 -2.62
CA ASN A 257 14.83 13.75 -2.49
C ASN A 257 14.13 13.58 -3.85
N ARG A 258 14.59 14.29 -4.88
CA ARG A 258 14.05 14.14 -6.25
C ARG A 258 14.31 12.76 -6.81
N LEU A 259 15.53 12.27 -6.67
CA LEU A 259 15.93 10.95 -7.17
C LEU A 259 15.17 9.83 -6.45
N TYR A 260 14.91 9.97 -5.14
CA TYR A 260 14.08 9.01 -4.43
C TYR A 260 12.63 9.04 -4.94
N GLY A 261 12.08 10.21 -5.24
CA GLY A 261 10.77 10.30 -5.90
C GLY A 261 10.69 9.55 -7.24
N TYR A 262 11.78 9.61 -8.05
CA TYR A 262 11.83 8.85 -9.30
C TYR A 262 11.95 7.33 -9.06
N VAL A 263 12.64 6.88 -8.00
CA VAL A 263 12.67 5.46 -7.63
C VAL A 263 11.30 4.96 -7.22
N GLU A 264 10.57 5.70 -6.41
CA GLU A 264 9.18 5.39 -6.05
C GLU A 264 8.27 5.36 -7.29
N GLY A 265 8.45 6.30 -8.22
CA GLY A 265 7.75 6.29 -9.51
C GLY A 265 8.10 5.06 -10.36
N ALA A 266 9.37 4.66 -10.40
CA ALA A 266 9.79 3.43 -11.08
C ALA A 266 9.18 2.18 -10.44
N MET A 267 9.11 2.12 -9.10
CA MET A 267 8.41 1.05 -8.36
C MET A 267 6.92 1.02 -8.70
N GLY A 268 6.26 2.17 -8.75
CA GLY A 268 4.86 2.28 -9.17
C GLY A 268 4.64 1.79 -10.60
N ALA A 269 5.50 2.18 -11.54
CA ALA A 269 5.47 1.71 -12.92
C ALA A 269 5.71 0.19 -13.01
N GLY A 270 6.65 -0.34 -12.22
CA GLY A 270 6.88 -1.78 -12.09
C GLY A 270 5.63 -2.51 -11.61
N SER A 271 4.97 -1.99 -10.56
CA SER A 271 3.72 -2.56 -10.03
C SER A 271 2.61 -2.61 -11.08
N LEU A 272 2.42 -1.53 -11.86
CA LEU A 272 1.45 -1.50 -12.96
C LEU A 272 1.79 -2.52 -14.05
N MET A 273 3.06 -2.59 -14.45
CA MET A 273 3.52 -3.58 -15.45
C MET A 273 3.29 -5.01 -14.95
N GLY A 274 3.58 -5.28 -13.66
CA GLY A 274 3.31 -6.58 -13.02
C GLY A 274 1.83 -6.94 -13.04
N GLY A 275 0.94 -5.97 -12.82
CA GLY A 275 -0.51 -6.14 -12.94
C GLY A 275 -0.96 -6.49 -14.36
N ILE A 276 -0.43 -5.78 -15.37
CA ILE A 276 -0.71 -6.06 -16.80
C ILE A 276 -0.22 -7.46 -17.16
N LEU A 277 1.02 -7.80 -16.79
CA LEU A 277 1.59 -9.13 -17.04
C LEU A 277 0.77 -10.24 -16.37
N ALA A 278 0.29 -10.02 -15.15
CA ALA A 278 -0.58 -10.96 -14.46
C ALA A 278 -1.88 -11.21 -15.26
N GLY A 279 -2.50 -10.15 -15.79
CA GLY A 279 -3.70 -10.25 -16.62
C GLY A 279 -3.45 -11.01 -17.92
N VAL A 280 -2.36 -10.70 -18.64
CA VAL A 280 -2.03 -11.32 -19.93
C VAL A 280 -1.58 -12.78 -19.77
N LEU A 281 -0.78 -13.06 -18.74
CA LEU A 281 -0.19 -14.38 -18.53
C LEU A 281 -1.03 -15.28 -17.61
N ALA A 282 -2.16 -14.79 -17.09
CA ALA A 282 -3.02 -15.51 -16.12
C ALA A 282 -3.38 -16.93 -16.56
N LYS A 283 -3.58 -17.17 -17.87
CA LYS A 283 -3.92 -18.48 -18.42
C LYS A 283 -2.73 -19.45 -18.54
N ASN A 284 -1.51 -18.92 -18.59
CA ASN A 284 -0.31 -19.67 -18.94
C ASN A 284 0.59 -20.03 -17.74
N ILE A 285 0.44 -19.29 -16.63
CA ILE A 285 1.31 -19.51 -15.46
C ILE A 285 0.57 -20.29 -14.39
N ASN A 286 1.10 -21.50 -14.13
CA ASN A 286 0.65 -22.35 -13.04
C ASN A 286 1.10 -21.81 -11.68
N ILE A 287 0.22 -21.80 -10.70
CA ILE A 287 0.51 -21.48 -9.29
C ILE A 287 1.69 -22.30 -8.74
N ARG A 288 1.91 -23.49 -9.29
CA ARG A 288 3.04 -24.34 -8.95
C ARG A 288 4.40 -23.61 -8.98
N TYR A 289 4.56 -22.63 -9.86
CA TYR A 289 5.81 -21.90 -10.05
C TYR A 289 5.89 -20.59 -9.27
N SER A 290 4.93 -20.31 -8.38
CA SER A 290 4.94 -19.08 -7.57
C SER A 290 6.14 -18.98 -6.63
N ASN A 291 6.71 -20.13 -6.22
CA ASN A 291 7.96 -20.17 -5.47
C ASN A 291 9.16 -19.61 -6.27
N LEU A 292 9.21 -19.84 -7.58
CA LEU A 292 10.24 -19.25 -8.46
C LEU A 292 10.09 -17.75 -8.54
N LEU A 293 8.87 -17.21 -8.57
CA LEU A 293 8.63 -15.77 -8.56
C LEU A 293 9.18 -15.13 -7.27
N ILE A 294 8.99 -15.75 -6.11
CA ILE A 294 9.58 -15.29 -4.84
C ILE A 294 11.09 -15.25 -4.95
N ILE A 295 11.73 -16.30 -5.48
CA ILE A 295 13.18 -16.40 -5.61
C ILE A 295 13.70 -15.35 -6.61
N ILE A 296 13.10 -15.23 -7.79
CA ILE A 296 13.52 -14.26 -8.81
C ILE A 296 13.33 -12.83 -8.30
N CYS A 297 12.22 -12.56 -7.59
CA CYS A 297 11.99 -11.26 -6.97
C CYS A 297 13.08 -10.93 -5.94
N SER A 298 13.49 -11.90 -5.11
CA SER A 298 14.55 -11.66 -4.13
C SER A 298 15.93 -11.44 -4.76
N LEU A 299 16.20 -12.06 -5.91
CA LEU A 299 17.45 -11.87 -6.66
C LEU A 299 17.63 -10.42 -7.18
N THR A 300 16.56 -9.63 -7.26
CA THR A 300 16.67 -8.20 -7.60
C THR A 300 17.44 -7.39 -6.55
N PHE A 301 17.61 -7.90 -5.33
CA PHE A 301 18.44 -7.27 -4.31
C PHE A 301 19.93 -7.49 -4.50
N LEU A 302 20.33 -8.51 -5.28
CA LEU A 302 21.73 -8.80 -5.55
C LEU A 302 22.44 -7.65 -6.31
N PRO A 303 21.90 -7.11 -7.42
CA PRO A 303 22.50 -5.96 -8.09
C PRO A 303 22.61 -4.74 -7.18
N ILE A 304 21.61 -4.49 -6.31
CA ILE A 304 21.66 -3.40 -5.31
C ILE A 304 22.84 -3.59 -4.37
N ALA A 305 22.99 -4.79 -3.80
CA ALA A 305 24.06 -5.10 -2.88
C ALA A 305 25.45 -5.01 -3.52
N ILE A 306 25.60 -5.49 -4.75
CA ILE A 306 26.85 -5.38 -5.54
C ILE A 306 27.16 -3.91 -5.82
N ALA A 307 26.20 -3.11 -6.28
CA ALA A 307 26.40 -1.70 -6.58
C ALA A 307 26.83 -0.89 -5.34
N LEU A 308 26.28 -1.21 -4.18
CA LEU A 308 26.64 -0.57 -2.89
C LEU A 308 28.01 -1.03 -2.36
N SER A 309 28.46 -2.23 -2.73
CA SER A 309 29.78 -2.77 -2.33
C SER A 309 30.90 -2.33 -3.25
N SER A 310 30.58 -1.87 -4.44
CA SER A 310 31.54 -1.52 -5.50
C SER A 310 31.83 -0.01 -5.48
N SER A 311 33.00 0.40 -5.91
CA SER A 311 33.38 1.81 -6.12
C SER A 311 32.84 2.37 -7.45
N LEU A 312 31.58 2.07 -7.76
CA LEU A 312 30.92 2.55 -8.98
C LEU A 312 30.58 4.05 -8.88
N PRO A 313 30.50 4.76 -10.02
CA PRO A 313 29.98 6.12 -10.03
C PRO A 313 28.57 6.18 -9.43
N VAL A 314 28.27 7.25 -8.72
CA VAL A 314 26.97 7.46 -8.02
C VAL A 314 25.78 7.29 -8.96
N ILE A 315 25.88 7.83 -10.19
CA ILE A 315 24.83 7.71 -11.21
C ILE A 315 24.60 6.26 -11.61
N THR A 316 25.67 5.49 -11.81
CA THR A 316 25.56 4.05 -12.15
C THR A 316 24.90 3.26 -11.02
N THR A 317 25.33 3.50 -9.78
CA THR A 317 24.73 2.90 -8.58
C THR A 317 23.23 3.23 -8.48
N TYR A 318 22.88 4.50 -8.69
CA TYR A 318 21.48 4.96 -8.69
C TYR A 318 20.64 4.27 -9.78
N VAL A 319 21.14 4.16 -11.00
CA VAL A 319 20.44 3.48 -12.12
C VAL A 319 20.22 2.00 -11.81
N ILE A 320 21.22 1.32 -11.23
CA ILE A 320 21.09 -0.09 -10.82
C ILE A 320 20.01 -0.24 -9.74
N ILE A 321 20.01 0.64 -8.72
CA ILE A 321 19.00 0.63 -7.67
C ILE A 321 17.61 0.84 -8.25
N THR A 322 17.44 1.84 -9.13
CA THR A 322 16.15 2.17 -9.75
C THR A 322 15.61 1.03 -10.61
N ALA A 323 16.47 0.46 -11.48
CA ALA A 323 16.10 -0.66 -12.33
C ALA A 323 15.74 -1.91 -11.50
N SER A 324 16.54 -2.23 -10.48
CA SER A 324 16.27 -3.36 -9.59
C SER A 324 14.96 -3.19 -8.83
N SER A 325 14.66 -1.97 -8.35
CA SER A 325 13.41 -1.64 -7.66
C SER A 325 12.19 -1.75 -8.59
N PHE A 326 12.31 -1.34 -9.84
CA PHE A 326 11.28 -1.53 -10.86
C PHE A 326 10.95 -3.01 -11.06
N PHE A 327 11.97 -3.85 -11.31
CA PHE A 327 11.76 -5.29 -11.53
C PHE A 327 11.26 -5.98 -10.28
N MET A 328 11.74 -5.59 -9.10
CA MET A 328 11.25 -6.10 -7.82
C MET A 328 9.74 -5.88 -7.69
N MET A 329 9.26 -4.65 -7.89
CA MET A 329 7.83 -4.33 -7.75
C MET A 329 6.99 -4.95 -8.86
N MET A 330 7.52 -5.09 -10.06
CA MET A 330 6.86 -5.80 -11.15
C MET A 330 6.59 -7.27 -10.78
N LEU A 331 7.60 -7.97 -10.27
CA LEU A 331 7.49 -9.37 -9.87
C LEU A 331 6.64 -9.54 -8.60
N ALA A 332 6.77 -8.63 -7.63
CA ALA A 332 5.99 -8.64 -6.39
C ALA A 332 4.49 -8.42 -6.66
N SER A 333 4.15 -7.47 -7.53
CA SER A 333 2.76 -7.22 -7.94
C SER A 333 2.17 -8.42 -8.70
N PHE A 334 2.92 -8.98 -9.63
CA PHE A 334 2.53 -10.19 -10.35
C PHE A 334 2.25 -11.35 -9.39
N PHE A 335 3.16 -11.62 -8.46
CA PHE A 335 3.03 -12.64 -7.42
C PHE A 335 1.80 -12.41 -6.53
N SER A 336 1.59 -11.19 -6.05
CA SER A 336 0.47 -10.83 -5.19
C SER A 336 -0.88 -11.06 -5.88
N ILE A 337 -1.02 -10.67 -7.15
CA ILE A 337 -2.25 -10.86 -7.93
C ILE A 337 -2.52 -12.35 -8.15
N GLN A 338 -1.50 -13.13 -8.48
CA GLN A 338 -1.63 -14.57 -8.67
C GLN A 338 -2.10 -15.28 -7.40
N LEU A 339 -1.50 -14.95 -6.25
CA LEU A 339 -1.90 -15.54 -4.98
C LEU A 339 -3.29 -15.11 -4.55
N MET A 340 -3.64 -13.83 -4.75
CA MET A 340 -4.96 -13.32 -4.43
C MET A 340 -6.06 -14.01 -5.25
N SER A 341 -5.83 -14.20 -6.53
CA SER A 341 -6.74 -14.96 -7.39
C SER A 341 -6.90 -16.41 -6.91
N CYS A 342 -5.82 -17.02 -6.44
CA CYS A 342 -5.87 -18.37 -5.88
C CYS A 342 -6.68 -18.42 -4.57
N LEU A 343 -6.49 -17.46 -3.66
CA LEU A 343 -7.29 -17.35 -2.44
C LEU A 343 -8.78 -17.24 -2.75
N GLN A 344 -9.15 -16.47 -3.80
CA GLN A 344 -10.53 -16.32 -4.26
C GLN A 344 -11.09 -17.65 -4.79
N ILE A 345 -10.33 -18.41 -5.58
CA ILE A 345 -10.78 -19.72 -6.13
C ILE A 345 -10.97 -20.75 -5.01
N LEU A 346 -10.11 -20.75 -3.99
CA LEU A 346 -10.18 -21.68 -2.87
C LEU A 346 -11.30 -21.38 -1.86
N THR A 347 -11.88 -20.19 -1.92
CA THR A 347 -12.88 -19.71 -0.96
C THR A 347 -14.28 -19.82 -1.55
N PRO A 348 -15.26 -20.47 -0.88
CA PRO A 348 -16.65 -20.48 -1.30
C PRO A 348 -17.23 -19.06 -1.41
N ASN A 349 -18.10 -18.83 -2.41
CA ASN A 349 -18.70 -17.51 -2.69
C ASN A 349 -19.38 -16.89 -1.47
N GLU A 350 -20.01 -17.71 -0.61
CA GLU A 350 -20.72 -17.26 0.60
C GLU A 350 -19.80 -16.68 1.67
N LEU A 351 -18.54 -17.15 1.73
CA LEU A 351 -17.54 -16.76 2.70
C LEU A 351 -16.46 -15.84 2.11
N LEU A 352 -16.52 -15.56 0.79
CA LEU A 352 -15.46 -14.89 0.05
C LEU A 352 -15.01 -13.57 0.72
N GLY A 353 -15.95 -12.67 1.00
CA GLY A 353 -15.64 -11.37 1.59
C GLY A 353 -15.00 -11.49 2.98
N LYS A 354 -15.52 -12.38 3.82
CA LYS A 354 -15.05 -12.56 5.20
C LYS A 354 -13.65 -13.18 5.24
N VAL A 355 -13.42 -14.24 4.47
CA VAL A 355 -12.14 -14.97 4.42
C VAL A 355 -11.05 -14.10 3.79
N ILE A 356 -11.34 -13.41 2.69
CA ILE A 356 -10.38 -12.49 2.05
C ILE A 356 -10.02 -11.33 2.97
N SER A 357 -10.99 -10.74 3.68
CA SER A 357 -10.70 -9.68 4.65
C SER A 357 -9.80 -10.16 5.78
N CYS A 358 -10.06 -11.38 6.31
CA CYS A 358 -9.23 -11.99 7.34
C CYS A 358 -7.80 -12.26 6.82
N ALA A 359 -7.66 -12.82 5.63
CA ALA A 359 -6.37 -13.06 4.98
C ALA A 359 -5.59 -11.76 4.77
N MET A 360 -6.26 -10.69 4.30
CA MET A 360 -5.66 -9.37 4.13
C MET A 360 -5.19 -8.76 5.45
N CYS A 361 -5.94 -8.92 6.55
CA CYS A 361 -5.48 -8.48 7.86
C CYS A 361 -4.16 -9.15 8.25
N ILE A 362 -4.03 -10.47 8.05
CA ILE A 362 -2.78 -11.22 8.32
C ILE A 362 -1.63 -10.64 7.49
N VAL A 363 -1.86 -10.41 6.20
CA VAL A 363 -0.85 -9.87 5.28
C VAL A 363 -0.42 -8.45 5.66
N MET A 364 -1.37 -7.59 6.03
CA MET A 364 -1.09 -6.19 6.39
C MET A 364 -0.37 -6.03 7.72
N CYS A 365 -0.59 -6.92 8.70
CA CYS A 365 0.07 -6.87 10.01
C CYS A 365 1.59 -7.09 9.93
N ALA A 366 2.08 -7.75 8.92
CA ALA A 366 3.51 -8.05 8.77
C ALA A 366 4.35 -6.83 8.34
N THR A 367 3.76 -5.94 7.54
CA THR A 367 4.46 -4.77 6.99
C THR A 367 5.00 -3.83 8.09
N PRO A 368 4.21 -3.40 9.09
CA PRO A 368 4.71 -2.58 10.19
C PRO A 368 5.84 -3.24 10.98
N LEU A 369 5.74 -4.55 11.24
CA LEU A 369 6.80 -5.29 11.92
C LEU A 369 8.10 -5.26 11.12
N GLY A 370 8.02 -5.51 9.82
CA GLY A 370 9.19 -5.41 8.94
C GLY A 370 9.78 -4.01 8.92
N GLN A 371 8.96 -2.96 8.79
CA GLN A 371 9.43 -1.58 8.79
C GLN A 371 10.21 -1.21 10.07
N ALA A 372 9.71 -1.59 11.24
CA ALA A 372 10.40 -1.35 12.51
C ALA A 372 11.73 -2.11 12.58
N ILE A 373 11.74 -3.40 12.20
CA ILE A 373 12.96 -4.23 12.19
C ILE A 373 14.01 -3.64 11.26
N TYR A 374 13.64 -3.32 10.01
CA TYR A 374 14.59 -2.77 9.04
C TYR A 374 15.05 -1.35 9.40
N GLY A 375 14.20 -0.52 10.02
CA GLY A 375 14.61 0.78 10.55
C GLY A 375 15.76 0.65 11.55
N ILE A 376 15.64 -0.28 12.50
CA ILE A 376 16.68 -0.58 13.48
C ILE A 376 17.92 -1.20 12.80
N ALA A 377 17.72 -2.13 11.87
CA ALA A 377 18.81 -2.80 11.16
C ALA A 377 19.64 -1.79 10.34
N PHE A 378 19.02 -0.93 9.54
CA PHE A 378 19.73 0.09 8.76
C PHE A 378 20.42 1.14 9.64
N GLN A 379 19.89 1.45 10.82
CA GLN A 379 20.58 2.31 11.79
C GLN A 379 21.86 1.66 12.32
N HIS A 380 21.78 0.38 12.66
CA HIS A 380 22.91 -0.36 13.23
C HIS A 380 23.99 -0.66 12.20
N PHE A 381 23.60 -1.06 11.00
CA PHE A 381 24.50 -1.39 9.89
C PHE A 381 24.65 -0.25 8.87
N SER A 382 24.57 1.01 9.30
CA SER A 382 24.59 2.20 8.43
C SER A 382 25.84 2.30 7.55
N LYS A 383 26.99 1.73 7.97
CA LYS A 383 28.25 1.70 7.20
C LYS A 383 28.28 0.61 6.13
N ILE A 384 27.47 -0.43 6.27
CA ILE A 384 27.47 -1.62 5.41
C ILE A 384 26.02 -2.04 5.05
N PRO A 385 25.22 -1.10 4.50
CA PRO A 385 23.79 -1.36 4.25
C PRO A 385 23.55 -2.49 3.26
N GLN A 386 24.51 -2.81 2.38
CA GLN A 386 24.42 -3.92 1.43
C GLN A 386 24.20 -5.27 2.10
N ILE A 387 24.70 -5.47 3.32
CA ILE A 387 24.52 -6.74 4.06
C ILE A 387 23.03 -6.99 4.35
N ILE A 388 22.26 -5.94 4.63
CA ILE A 388 20.82 -6.08 4.93
C ILE A 388 20.07 -6.60 3.72
N PHE A 389 20.37 -6.09 2.52
CA PHE A 389 19.76 -6.60 1.28
C PHE A 389 20.15 -8.04 0.99
N LEU A 390 21.41 -8.43 1.22
CA LEU A 390 21.87 -9.81 1.07
C LEU A 390 21.17 -10.76 2.05
N ILE A 391 21.05 -10.35 3.31
CA ILE A 391 20.33 -11.14 4.32
C ILE A 391 18.87 -11.30 3.93
N ALA A 392 18.19 -10.20 3.55
CA ALA A 392 16.79 -10.25 3.09
C ALA A 392 16.63 -11.17 1.86
N MET A 393 17.55 -11.08 0.90
CA MET A 393 17.57 -11.95 -0.26
C MET A 393 17.69 -13.43 0.13
N ILE A 394 18.67 -13.78 0.96
CA ILE A 394 18.93 -15.17 1.39
C ILE A 394 17.72 -15.74 2.13
N PHE A 395 17.16 -15.01 3.10
CA PHE A 395 15.97 -15.46 3.82
C PHE A 395 14.78 -15.66 2.87
N THR A 396 14.56 -14.76 1.91
CA THR A 396 13.49 -14.91 0.93
C THR A 396 13.71 -16.11 0.00
N ILE A 397 14.95 -16.40 -0.41
CA ILE A 397 15.27 -17.62 -1.18
C ILE A 397 14.96 -18.88 -0.37
N ILE A 398 15.34 -18.93 0.90
CA ILE A 398 15.06 -20.08 1.80
C ILE A 398 13.55 -20.31 1.88
N ILE A 399 12.77 -19.25 2.03
CA ILE A 399 11.29 -19.32 2.06
C ILE A 399 10.76 -19.81 0.71
N GLY A 400 11.24 -19.25 -0.40
CA GLY A 400 10.86 -19.69 -1.74
C GLY A 400 11.10 -21.19 -1.97
N LEU A 401 12.24 -21.71 -1.54
CA LEU A 401 12.55 -23.13 -1.60
C LEU A 401 11.64 -23.97 -0.66
N GLY A 402 11.42 -23.50 0.56
CA GLY A 402 10.56 -24.19 1.55
C GLY A 402 9.09 -24.24 1.14
N THR A 403 8.61 -23.29 0.36
CA THR A 403 7.21 -23.21 -0.07
C THR A 403 6.86 -24.06 -1.30
N THR A 404 7.84 -24.71 -1.93
CA THR A 404 7.67 -25.48 -3.17
C THR A 404 6.58 -26.57 -3.05
N ARG A 405 6.51 -27.28 -1.92
CA ARG A 405 5.49 -28.29 -1.68
C ARG A 405 4.10 -27.68 -1.54
N ILE A 406 4.00 -26.56 -0.82
CA ILE A 406 2.73 -25.87 -0.58
C ILE A 406 2.12 -25.42 -1.91
N PHE A 407 2.90 -24.77 -2.79
CA PHE A 407 2.40 -24.34 -4.10
C PHE A 407 2.02 -25.49 -5.03
N ARG A 408 2.70 -26.62 -4.93
CA ARG A 408 2.33 -27.84 -5.68
C ARG A 408 0.99 -28.40 -5.23
N ASP A 409 0.74 -28.44 -3.92
CA ASP A 409 -0.51 -28.97 -3.37
C ASP A 409 -1.68 -28.02 -3.66
N VAL A 410 -1.45 -26.71 -3.55
CA VAL A 410 -2.42 -25.68 -3.94
C VAL A 410 -2.76 -25.75 -5.43
N ASP A 411 -1.80 -25.96 -6.32
CA ASP A 411 -2.03 -26.11 -7.76
C ASP A 411 -2.93 -27.31 -8.07
N LYS A 412 -2.71 -28.45 -7.42
CA LYS A 412 -3.56 -29.62 -7.57
C LYS A 412 -4.99 -29.33 -7.13
N LEU A 413 -5.13 -28.71 -5.95
CA LEU A 413 -6.45 -28.39 -5.38
C LEU A 413 -7.24 -27.40 -6.24
N THR A 414 -6.57 -26.35 -6.73
CA THR A 414 -7.20 -25.34 -7.60
C THR A 414 -7.70 -25.97 -8.91
N LYS A 415 -6.89 -26.86 -9.52
CA LYS A 415 -7.28 -27.58 -10.73
C LYS A 415 -8.45 -28.53 -10.50
N THR A 416 -8.52 -29.18 -9.35
CA THR A 416 -9.66 -30.05 -8.97
C THR A 416 -10.94 -29.22 -8.86
N ILE A 417 -10.91 -28.08 -8.17
CA ILE A 417 -12.06 -27.20 -8.02
C ILE A 417 -12.53 -26.62 -9.36
N GLN A 418 -11.60 -26.20 -10.23
CA GLN A 418 -11.93 -25.65 -11.54
C GLN A 418 -12.53 -26.68 -12.52
N ARG A 419 -12.20 -27.96 -12.34
CA ARG A 419 -12.76 -29.06 -13.15
C ARG A 419 -14.11 -29.54 -12.66
N GLY A 420 -14.60 -29.05 -11.54
CA GLY A 420 -15.91 -29.46 -10.98
C GLY A 420 -15.92 -30.88 -10.41
N ILE A 421 -14.76 -31.41 -10.06
CA ILE A 421 -14.58 -32.75 -9.47
C ILE A 421 -14.37 -32.61 -7.98
#